data_1a528b42654d78ece05ad2a3be7c83e9
#
_entry.id   1a528b42654d78ece05ad2a3be7c83e9
#
_cell.length_a   1.000
_cell.length_b   1.000
_cell.length_c   1.000
_cell.angle_alpha   90.00
_cell.angle_beta   90.00
_cell.angle_gamma   90.00
#
_symmetry.space_group_name_H-M   'P 1'
#
loop_
_entity.id
_entity.type
_entity.pdbx_description
1 polymer ?
#
loop_
_entity_poly.entity_id
_entity_poly.type
_entity_poly.pdbx_seq_one_letter_code
_entity_poly.pdbx_strand_id
1 'polypeptide(L)'
;MDNPKISIVEKPDWVSWDEIHQVLWKAHADNRNNGVVMRYPSLSGEEICQKIEGNGKMLCAIADGKVVGTAAIIVKSSHLWCGKGNYAYCCFASVLPEYNGKGIYKALDLKREELALTLQLTRMLGDTHENNKHRLDIAKKAGYKFVDYKYYKNHYNVVMVKWLNGCPYTEFRCKIEFLKRKLQVKIKQTTKSILRKQS
;
A
#
# COMPACT_ATOMS: atom_id res chain seq x y z
N MET A 1 -12.47 -25.89 -16.97
CA MET A 1 -13.08 -25.00 -15.96
C MET A 1 -12.89 -23.58 -16.45
N ASP A 2 -13.96 -22.89 -16.76
CA ASP A 2 -13.87 -21.51 -17.22
C ASP A 2 -13.28 -20.65 -16.10
N ASN A 3 -12.30 -19.82 -16.45
CA ASN A 3 -11.77 -18.86 -15.49
C ASN A 3 -12.88 -17.86 -15.14
N PRO A 4 -13.16 -17.63 -13.85
CA PRO A 4 -14.20 -16.69 -13.45
C PRO A 4 -13.93 -15.33 -14.08
N LYS A 5 -14.95 -14.72 -14.66
CA LYS A 5 -14.87 -13.37 -15.24
C LYS A 5 -14.66 -12.38 -14.09
N ILE A 6 -13.46 -11.79 -14.02
CA ILE A 6 -13.11 -10.84 -12.98
C ILE A 6 -13.27 -9.43 -13.52
N SER A 7 -14.02 -8.59 -12.81
CA SER A 7 -14.16 -7.16 -13.09
C SER A 7 -13.50 -6.34 -11.97
N ILE A 8 -12.84 -5.23 -12.34
CA ILE A 8 -12.29 -4.25 -11.39
C ILE A 8 -13.13 -2.99 -11.50
N VAL A 9 -13.81 -2.65 -10.42
CA VAL A 9 -14.72 -1.52 -10.34
C VAL A 9 -14.48 -0.67 -9.09
N GLU A 10 -14.91 0.59 -9.11
CA GLU A 10 -15.04 1.35 -7.86
C GLU A 10 -16.09 0.66 -6.98
N LYS A 11 -15.90 0.69 -5.66
CA LYS A 11 -16.79 -0.02 -4.72
C LYS A 11 -18.26 0.24 -5.04
N PRO A 12 -19.02 -0.79 -5.45
CA PRO A 12 -20.46 -0.66 -5.69
C PRO A 12 -21.23 -0.46 -4.37
N ASP A 13 -22.42 0.13 -4.45
CA ASP A 13 -23.23 0.41 -3.24
C ASP A 13 -23.68 -0.87 -2.53
N TRP A 14 -23.90 -1.96 -3.28
CA TRP A 14 -24.29 -3.25 -2.72
C TRP A 14 -23.18 -3.98 -1.95
N VAL A 15 -21.90 -3.55 -2.08
CA VAL A 15 -20.78 -4.08 -1.30
C VAL A 15 -20.69 -3.33 0.02
N SER A 16 -20.82 -4.05 1.14
CA SER A 16 -20.66 -3.44 2.46
C SER A 16 -19.19 -3.20 2.83
N TRP A 17 -18.95 -2.26 3.74
CA TRP A 17 -17.61 -2.04 4.28
C TRP A 17 -17.12 -3.20 5.14
N ASP A 18 -18.03 -3.95 5.75
CA ASP A 18 -17.68 -5.17 6.50
C ASP A 18 -17.21 -6.29 5.57
N GLU A 19 -17.79 -6.40 4.37
CA GLU A 19 -17.29 -7.32 3.34
C GLU A 19 -15.87 -6.95 2.91
N ILE A 20 -15.58 -5.66 2.71
CA ILE A 20 -14.23 -5.16 2.45
C ILE A 20 -13.28 -5.54 3.59
N HIS A 21 -13.69 -5.32 4.84
CA HIS A 21 -12.90 -5.72 6.01
C HIS A 21 -12.61 -7.22 6.03
N GLN A 22 -13.61 -8.06 5.76
CA GLN A 22 -13.44 -9.52 5.74
C GLN A 22 -12.45 -9.97 4.66
N VAL A 23 -12.48 -9.36 3.46
CA VAL A 23 -11.50 -9.64 2.40
C VAL A 23 -10.10 -9.28 2.87
N LEU A 24 -9.90 -8.09 3.47
CA LEU A 24 -8.62 -7.66 4.04
C LEU A 24 -8.14 -8.62 5.14
N TRP A 25 -9.05 -9.00 6.04
CA TRP A 25 -8.72 -9.90 7.14
C TRP A 25 -8.25 -11.26 6.65
N LYS A 26 -8.99 -11.89 5.74
CA LYS A 26 -8.67 -13.22 5.17
C LYS A 26 -7.37 -13.16 4.36
N ALA A 27 -7.23 -12.18 3.47
CA ALA A 27 -6.08 -12.06 2.58
C ALA A 27 -4.75 -11.85 3.32
N HIS A 28 -4.78 -11.33 4.55
CA HIS A 28 -3.57 -11.07 5.34
C HIS A 28 -3.35 -12.07 6.50
N ALA A 29 -4.03 -13.21 6.48
CA ALA A 29 -3.88 -14.24 7.51
C ALA A 29 -2.42 -14.71 7.65
N ASP A 30 -1.76 -15.06 6.55
CA ASP A 30 -0.37 -15.50 6.54
C ASP A 30 0.60 -14.43 7.04
N ASN A 31 0.36 -13.16 6.68
CA ASN A 31 1.17 -12.05 7.19
C ASN A 31 1.09 -11.95 8.71
N ARG A 32 -0.11 -12.07 9.29
CA ARG A 32 -0.30 -12.06 10.75
C ARG A 32 0.41 -13.24 11.41
N ASN A 33 0.27 -14.44 10.86
CA ASN A 33 0.90 -15.65 11.37
C ASN A 33 2.43 -15.57 11.34
N ASN A 34 2.99 -14.86 10.36
CA ASN A 34 4.42 -14.64 10.20
C ASN A 34 4.93 -13.36 10.91
N GLY A 35 4.13 -12.76 11.79
CA GLY A 35 4.52 -11.58 12.58
C GLY A 35 4.72 -10.30 11.75
N VAL A 36 4.21 -10.26 10.51
CA VAL A 36 4.18 -9.04 9.70
C VAL A 36 3.04 -8.16 10.20
N VAL A 37 3.39 -7.11 10.95
CA VAL A 37 2.39 -6.19 11.48
C VAL A 37 1.78 -5.37 10.34
N MET A 38 0.48 -5.51 10.17
CA MET A 38 -0.30 -4.73 9.22
C MET A 38 -1.44 -4.01 9.94
N ARG A 39 -1.58 -2.72 9.68
CA ARG A 39 -2.57 -1.88 10.35
C ARG A 39 -3.99 -2.16 9.88
N TYR A 40 -4.17 -2.41 8.59
CA TYR A 40 -5.50 -2.41 7.97
C TYR A 40 -6.41 -3.58 8.39
N PRO A 41 -5.93 -4.81 8.56
CA PRO A 41 -6.80 -5.89 9.01
C PRO A 41 -7.42 -5.70 10.39
N SER A 42 -6.85 -4.82 11.23
CA SER A 42 -7.37 -4.53 12.57
C SER A 42 -8.40 -3.40 12.61
N LEU A 43 -8.71 -2.77 11.47
CA LEU A 43 -9.75 -1.74 11.37
C LEU A 43 -11.10 -2.39 11.12
N SER A 44 -12.18 -1.85 11.73
CA SER A 44 -13.54 -2.23 11.38
C SER A 44 -13.92 -1.73 9.98
N GLY A 45 -15.04 -2.23 9.43
CA GLY A 45 -15.59 -1.73 8.18
C GLY A 45 -15.87 -0.23 8.23
N GLU A 46 -16.46 0.25 9.33
CA GLU A 46 -16.72 1.68 9.55
C GLU A 46 -15.43 2.51 9.57
N GLU A 47 -14.40 2.07 10.27
CA GLU A 47 -13.10 2.76 10.28
C GLU A 47 -12.43 2.81 8.90
N ILE A 48 -12.64 1.79 8.06
CA ILE A 48 -12.18 1.77 6.67
C ILE A 48 -12.97 2.80 5.86
N CYS A 49 -14.31 2.83 6.00
CA CYS A 49 -15.19 3.81 5.38
C CYS A 49 -14.73 5.23 5.68
N GLN A 50 -14.60 5.60 6.94
CA GLN A 50 -14.17 6.93 7.40
C GLN A 50 -12.80 7.35 6.83
N LYS A 51 -11.89 6.39 6.56
CA LYS A 51 -10.58 6.70 5.94
C LYS A 51 -10.67 6.95 4.45
N ILE A 52 -11.66 6.43 3.78
CA ILE A 52 -11.87 6.57 2.34
C ILE A 52 -12.75 7.77 2.03
N GLU A 53 -13.73 8.06 2.87
CA GLU A 53 -14.65 9.18 2.70
C GLU A 53 -13.93 10.52 2.50
N GLY A 54 -14.44 11.33 1.62
CA GLY A 54 -13.95 12.66 1.28
C GLY A 54 -12.82 12.67 0.25
N ASN A 55 -11.70 11.98 0.49
CA ASN A 55 -10.49 12.09 -0.32
C ASN A 55 -10.00 10.78 -0.93
N GLY A 56 -10.75 9.71 -0.81
CA GLY A 56 -10.33 8.38 -1.25
C GLY A 56 -11.30 7.73 -2.21
N LYS A 57 -10.81 6.68 -2.86
CA LYS A 57 -11.57 5.77 -3.72
C LYS A 57 -11.21 4.33 -3.37
N MET A 58 -12.23 3.51 -3.12
CA MET A 58 -12.09 2.07 -2.92
C MET A 58 -12.42 1.33 -4.20
N LEU A 59 -11.54 0.42 -4.59
CA LEU A 59 -11.72 -0.50 -5.72
C LEU A 59 -12.00 -1.90 -5.21
N CYS A 60 -12.86 -2.60 -5.92
CA CYS A 60 -13.18 -4.01 -5.71
C CYS A 60 -12.88 -4.82 -6.97
N ALA A 61 -12.23 -5.96 -6.79
CA ALA A 61 -12.21 -7.04 -7.77
C ALA A 61 -13.40 -7.95 -7.48
N ILE A 62 -14.31 -8.06 -8.44
CA ILE A 62 -15.52 -8.85 -8.34
C ILE A 62 -15.39 -10.09 -9.23
N ALA A 63 -15.65 -11.27 -8.66
CA ALA A 63 -15.75 -12.53 -9.37
C ALA A 63 -17.04 -13.23 -8.90
N ASP A 64 -17.88 -13.64 -9.83
CA ASP A 64 -19.15 -14.34 -9.56
C ASP A 64 -20.00 -13.65 -8.47
N GLY A 65 -20.11 -12.32 -8.57
CA GLY A 65 -20.88 -11.49 -7.63
C GLY A 65 -20.27 -11.32 -6.23
N LYS A 66 -19.02 -11.74 -6.01
CA LYS A 66 -18.34 -11.63 -4.70
C LYS A 66 -17.09 -10.77 -4.79
N VAL A 67 -16.76 -10.07 -3.73
CA VAL A 67 -15.50 -9.33 -3.62
C VAL A 67 -14.36 -10.31 -3.34
N VAL A 68 -13.42 -10.39 -4.26
CA VAL A 68 -12.26 -11.29 -4.17
C VAL A 68 -10.91 -10.55 -4.00
N GLY A 69 -10.95 -9.25 -4.11
CA GLY A 69 -9.79 -8.39 -3.88
C GLY A 69 -10.19 -6.93 -3.72
N THR A 70 -9.34 -6.17 -3.06
CA THR A 70 -9.55 -4.75 -2.78
C THR A 70 -8.29 -3.95 -3.04
N ALA A 71 -8.44 -2.67 -3.34
CA ALA A 71 -7.35 -1.70 -3.33
C ALA A 71 -7.93 -0.30 -3.20
N ALA A 72 -7.21 0.61 -2.56
CA ALA A 72 -7.68 1.99 -2.47
C ALA A 72 -6.57 2.99 -2.76
N ILE A 73 -6.99 4.20 -3.13
CA ILE A 73 -6.17 5.40 -3.09
C ILE A 73 -6.83 6.43 -2.17
N ILE A 74 -6.00 7.22 -1.50
CA ILE A 74 -6.41 8.39 -0.73
C ILE A 74 -5.53 9.56 -1.18
N VAL A 75 -6.13 10.68 -1.55
CA VAL A 75 -5.35 11.88 -1.91
C VAL A 75 -4.75 12.46 -0.64
N LYS A 76 -3.44 12.61 -0.61
CA LYS A 76 -2.68 13.20 0.50
C LYS A 76 -1.64 14.16 -0.01
N SER A 77 -1.17 15.08 0.85
CA SER A 77 -0.04 15.95 0.59
C SER A 77 1.24 15.44 1.23
N SER A 78 2.37 15.70 0.61
CA SER A 78 3.68 15.29 1.10
C SER A 78 4.74 16.36 0.87
N HIS A 79 5.71 16.39 1.79
CA HIS A 79 6.94 17.15 1.71
C HIS A 79 8.18 16.23 1.69
N LEU A 80 8.05 15.02 1.15
CA LEU A 80 9.19 14.12 1.00
C LEU A 80 10.22 14.74 0.03
N TRP A 81 11.48 14.36 0.19
CA TRP A 81 12.55 14.80 -0.71
C TRP A 81 12.25 14.51 -2.19
N CYS A 82 11.49 13.45 -2.46
CA CYS A 82 11.11 13.02 -3.80
C CYS A 82 9.92 13.79 -4.40
N GLY A 83 9.52 14.89 -3.80
CA GLY A 83 8.52 15.81 -4.33
C GLY A 83 7.55 16.36 -3.28
N LYS A 84 7.12 17.59 -3.52
CA LYS A 84 6.05 18.27 -2.77
C LYS A 84 4.71 18.12 -3.48
N GLY A 85 3.61 18.41 -2.78
CA GLY A 85 2.26 18.44 -3.33
C GLY A 85 1.49 17.13 -3.17
N ASN A 86 0.36 17.04 -3.85
CA ASN A 86 -0.59 15.94 -3.71
C ASN A 86 -0.08 14.66 -4.39
N TYR A 87 -0.49 13.54 -3.83
CA TYR A 87 -0.18 12.20 -4.32
C TYR A 87 -1.29 11.21 -3.98
N ALA A 88 -1.39 10.12 -4.74
CA ALA A 88 -2.25 9.01 -4.41
C ALA A 88 -1.57 8.10 -3.38
N TYR A 89 -2.04 8.08 -2.13
CA TYR A 89 -1.60 7.11 -1.14
C TYR A 89 -2.31 5.78 -1.36
N CYS A 90 -1.55 4.76 -1.73
CA CYS A 90 -2.02 3.41 -2.02
C CYS A 90 -2.16 2.60 -0.74
N CYS A 91 -3.37 2.16 -0.43
CA CYS A 91 -3.69 1.41 0.78
C CYS A 91 -4.74 0.31 0.50
N PHE A 92 -5.06 -0.49 1.51
CA PHE A 92 -6.10 -1.52 1.48
C PHE A 92 -6.00 -2.51 0.31
N ALA A 93 -4.78 -2.79 -0.17
CA ALA A 93 -4.57 -3.72 -1.27
C ALA A 93 -4.50 -5.15 -0.76
N SER A 94 -5.39 -6.00 -1.26
CA SER A 94 -5.47 -7.42 -0.93
C SER A 94 -6.13 -8.20 -2.05
N VAL A 95 -5.83 -9.49 -2.10
CA VAL A 95 -6.51 -10.49 -2.94
C VAL A 95 -6.68 -11.73 -2.08
N LEU A 96 -7.85 -12.35 -2.11
CA LEU A 96 -8.10 -13.60 -1.40
C LEU A 96 -7.12 -14.69 -1.87
N PRO A 97 -6.61 -15.55 -0.97
CA PRO A 97 -5.59 -16.54 -1.30
C PRO A 97 -5.95 -17.45 -2.48
N GLU A 98 -7.19 -17.89 -2.58
CA GLU A 98 -7.73 -18.76 -3.64
C GLU A 98 -7.79 -18.07 -5.02
N TYR A 99 -7.59 -16.77 -5.06
CA TYR A 99 -7.53 -15.96 -6.28
C TYR A 99 -6.11 -15.45 -6.59
N ASN A 100 -5.10 -15.89 -5.83
CA ASN A 100 -3.71 -15.54 -6.10
C ASN A 100 -3.25 -16.10 -7.45
N GLY A 101 -2.28 -15.44 -8.08
CA GLY A 101 -1.74 -15.86 -9.38
C GLY A 101 -2.59 -15.51 -10.61
N LYS A 102 -3.84 -15.04 -10.43
CA LYS A 102 -4.76 -14.67 -11.51
C LYS A 102 -4.62 -13.23 -12.02
N GLY A 103 -3.56 -12.52 -11.65
CA GLY A 103 -3.29 -11.15 -12.11
C GLY A 103 -4.14 -10.06 -11.48
N ILE A 104 -5.03 -10.38 -10.53
CA ILE A 104 -5.99 -9.44 -9.91
C ILE A 104 -5.27 -8.27 -9.24
N TYR A 105 -4.19 -8.55 -8.50
CA TYR A 105 -3.41 -7.49 -7.85
C TYR A 105 -2.88 -6.48 -8.87
N LYS A 106 -2.35 -6.97 -10.00
CA LYS A 106 -1.86 -6.11 -11.10
C LYS A 106 -2.99 -5.28 -11.69
N ALA A 107 -4.16 -5.87 -11.92
CA ALA A 107 -5.31 -5.18 -12.46
C ALA A 107 -5.83 -4.08 -11.51
N LEU A 108 -5.90 -4.35 -10.20
CA LEU A 108 -6.22 -3.36 -9.18
C LEU A 108 -5.19 -2.22 -9.14
N ASP A 109 -3.90 -2.52 -9.28
CA ASP A 109 -2.83 -1.51 -9.27
C ASP A 109 -2.91 -0.61 -10.51
N LEU A 110 -3.17 -1.17 -11.70
CA LEU A 110 -3.41 -0.42 -12.93
C LEU A 110 -4.63 0.50 -12.81
N LYS A 111 -5.71 0.02 -12.20
CA LYS A 111 -6.92 0.86 -11.99
C LYS A 111 -6.66 2.00 -11.01
N ARG A 112 -5.80 1.80 -9.99
CA ARG A 112 -5.34 2.90 -9.12
C ARG A 112 -4.52 3.94 -9.88
N GLU A 113 -3.68 3.52 -10.82
CA GLU A 113 -2.91 4.44 -11.68
C GLU A 113 -3.83 5.28 -12.55
N GLU A 114 -4.80 4.64 -13.19
CA GLU A 114 -5.83 5.32 -13.98
C GLU A 114 -6.57 6.38 -13.15
N LEU A 115 -7.05 6.00 -11.96
CA LEU A 115 -7.71 6.94 -11.04
C LEU A 115 -6.79 8.08 -10.61
N ALA A 116 -5.53 7.79 -10.30
CA ALA A 116 -4.57 8.82 -9.91
C ALA A 116 -4.33 9.82 -11.04
N LEU A 117 -4.24 9.35 -12.30
CA LEU A 117 -4.10 10.21 -13.48
C LEU A 117 -5.37 11.05 -13.72
N THR A 118 -6.56 10.47 -13.58
CA THR A 118 -7.84 11.20 -13.66
C THR A 118 -7.93 12.32 -12.64
N LEU A 119 -7.35 12.12 -11.43
CA LEU A 119 -7.24 13.11 -10.39
C LEU A 119 -6.03 14.07 -10.57
N GLN A 120 -5.39 14.04 -11.75
CA GLN A 120 -4.22 14.86 -12.09
C GLN A 120 -3.04 14.71 -11.11
N LEU A 121 -2.93 13.56 -10.47
CA LEU A 121 -1.82 13.26 -9.58
C LEU A 121 -0.63 12.73 -10.39
N THR A 122 0.56 13.17 -10.04
CA THR A 122 1.79 12.80 -10.77
C THR A 122 2.52 11.60 -10.16
N ARG A 123 2.06 11.13 -8.99
CA ARG A 123 2.74 10.05 -8.27
C ARG A 123 1.82 9.29 -7.33
N MET A 124 2.17 8.05 -7.11
CA MET A 124 1.57 7.14 -6.15
C MET A 124 2.57 6.84 -5.03
N LEU A 125 2.11 6.85 -3.79
CA LEU A 125 2.90 6.45 -2.62
C LEU A 125 2.23 5.26 -1.94
N GLY A 126 3.07 4.37 -1.40
CA GLY A 126 2.64 3.32 -0.48
C GLY A 126 3.75 2.99 0.50
N ASP A 127 3.41 2.32 1.57
CA ASP A 127 4.39 1.75 2.48
C ASP A 127 4.01 0.33 2.88
N THR A 128 5.02 -0.45 3.26
CA THR A 128 4.84 -1.80 3.75
C THR A 128 5.92 -2.15 4.78
N HIS A 129 5.63 -3.13 5.61
CA HIS A 129 6.59 -3.69 6.56
C HIS A 129 7.86 -4.18 5.83
N GLU A 130 9.05 -3.91 6.39
CA GLU A 130 10.32 -4.27 5.73
C GLU A 130 10.49 -5.78 5.50
N ASN A 131 9.84 -6.60 6.31
CA ASN A 131 9.86 -8.06 6.19
C ASN A 131 8.82 -8.59 5.18
N ASN A 132 7.93 -7.76 4.65
CA ASN A 132 7.01 -8.17 3.59
C ASN A 132 7.73 -8.19 2.24
N LYS A 133 8.68 -9.13 2.09
CA LYS A 133 9.54 -9.25 0.89
C LYS A 133 8.71 -9.39 -0.38
N HIS A 134 7.68 -10.23 -0.33
CA HIS A 134 6.79 -10.44 -1.47
C HIS A 134 6.17 -9.13 -1.99
N ARG A 135 5.65 -8.29 -1.09
CA ARG A 135 5.08 -6.99 -1.47
C ARG A 135 6.14 -6.04 -2.01
N LEU A 136 7.34 -6.03 -1.43
CA LEU A 136 8.45 -5.21 -1.89
C LEU A 136 8.90 -5.60 -3.31
N ASP A 137 8.94 -6.89 -3.63
CA ASP A 137 9.31 -7.37 -4.96
C ASP A 137 8.24 -7.07 -6.01
N ILE A 138 6.96 -7.22 -5.67
CA ILE A 138 5.85 -6.79 -6.54
C ILE A 138 5.96 -5.29 -6.82
N ALA A 139 6.21 -4.46 -5.81
CA ALA A 139 6.35 -3.02 -5.98
C ALA A 139 7.51 -2.65 -6.93
N LYS A 140 8.69 -3.29 -6.77
CA LYS A 140 9.81 -3.06 -7.68
C LYS A 140 9.46 -3.41 -9.14
N LYS A 141 8.82 -4.58 -9.36
CA LYS A 141 8.36 -5.02 -10.68
C LYS A 141 7.32 -4.06 -11.28
N ALA A 142 6.49 -3.43 -10.45
CA ALA A 142 5.51 -2.43 -10.86
C ALA A 142 6.10 -1.02 -11.05
N GLY A 143 7.43 -0.84 -10.92
CA GLY A 143 8.13 0.41 -11.17
C GLY A 143 8.25 1.35 -9.97
N TYR A 144 7.83 0.91 -8.77
CA TYR A 144 8.06 1.69 -7.56
C TYR A 144 9.54 1.77 -7.18
N LYS A 145 9.98 2.93 -6.73
CA LYS A 145 11.30 3.16 -6.14
C LYS A 145 11.17 3.32 -4.63
N PHE A 146 12.10 2.77 -3.87
CA PHE A 146 12.16 2.95 -2.43
C PHE A 146 12.79 4.32 -2.14
N VAL A 147 12.09 5.13 -1.33
CA VAL A 147 12.45 6.54 -1.14
C VAL A 147 12.59 6.95 0.32
N ASP A 148 11.96 6.25 1.23
CA ASP A 148 12.04 6.57 2.65
C ASP A 148 11.91 5.31 3.51
N TYR A 149 12.28 5.43 4.79
CA TYR A 149 12.26 4.36 5.77
C TYR A 149 11.75 4.92 7.08
N LYS A 150 10.73 4.32 7.66
CA LYS A 150 10.04 4.82 8.84
C LYS A 150 9.99 3.77 9.93
N TYR A 151 10.19 4.19 11.18
CA TYR A 151 9.90 3.37 12.36
C TYR A 151 8.49 3.66 12.83
N TYR A 152 7.69 2.62 12.95
CA TYR A 152 6.29 2.73 13.34
C TYR A 152 5.91 1.56 14.26
N LYS A 153 5.40 1.86 15.47
CA LYS A 153 4.88 0.84 16.42
C LYS A 153 5.75 -0.43 16.51
N ASN A 154 7.03 -0.27 16.82
CA ASN A 154 8.02 -1.36 17.00
C ASN A 154 8.42 -2.13 15.72
N HIS A 155 8.14 -1.62 14.55
CA HIS A 155 8.61 -2.18 13.29
C HIS A 155 9.03 -1.10 12.29
N TYR A 156 9.66 -1.51 11.20
CA TYR A 156 10.11 -0.61 10.16
C TYR A 156 9.27 -0.79 8.89
N ASN A 157 8.90 0.33 8.29
CA ASN A 157 8.23 0.38 7.00
C ASN A 157 9.14 0.99 5.93
N VAL A 158 9.11 0.37 4.75
CA VAL A 158 9.70 0.90 3.52
C VAL A 158 8.64 1.74 2.81
N VAL A 159 8.94 3.01 2.54
CA VAL A 159 8.08 3.89 1.74
C VAL A 159 8.52 3.82 0.29
N MET A 160 7.54 3.64 -0.58
CA MET A 160 7.71 3.44 -2.01
C MET A 160 6.96 4.51 -2.79
N VAL A 161 7.56 4.98 -3.90
CA VAL A 161 6.93 5.94 -4.82
C VAL A 161 6.99 5.41 -6.24
N LYS A 162 5.90 5.55 -6.96
CA LYS A 162 5.82 5.42 -8.42
C LYS A 162 5.44 6.78 -9.00
N TRP A 163 6.25 7.28 -9.93
CA TRP A 163 5.94 8.48 -10.70
C TRP A 163 5.18 8.07 -11.94
N LEU A 164 4.04 8.69 -12.19
CA LEU A 164 3.14 8.35 -13.30
C LEU A 164 3.62 8.92 -14.65
N ASN A 165 4.34 10.04 -14.60
CA ASN A 165 4.90 10.72 -15.78
C ASN A 165 6.43 10.50 -15.91
N GLY A 166 6.92 9.37 -15.41
CA GLY A 166 8.35 9.05 -15.38
C GLY A 166 9.06 9.59 -14.13
N CYS A 167 10.04 8.85 -13.66
CA CYS A 167 10.81 9.21 -12.46
C CYS A 167 11.80 10.35 -12.80
N PRO A 168 11.72 11.51 -12.11
CA PRO A 168 12.64 12.63 -12.37
C PRO A 168 14.04 12.43 -11.78
N TYR A 169 14.28 11.30 -11.11
CA TYR A 169 15.55 11.00 -10.45
C TYR A 169 16.18 9.73 -11.02
N THR A 170 17.52 9.69 -11.07
CA THR A 170 18.25 8.48 -11.42
C THR A 170 18.00 7.39 -10.37
N GLU A 171 18.10 6.13 -10.81
CA GLU A 171 17.95 4.98 -9.89
C GLU A 171 19.02 5.01 -8.79
N PHE A 172 20.21 5.43 -9.11
CA PHE A 172 21.31 5.60 -8.16
C PHE A 172 20.98 6.62 -7.07
N ARG A 173 20.42 7.79 -7.45
CA ARG A 173 20.00 8.80 -6.48
C ARG A 173 18.90 8.26 -5.56
N CYS A 174 17.90 7.56 -6.09
CA CYS A 174 16.85 6.95 -5.26
C CYS A 174 17.45 5.96 -4.25
N LYS A 175 18.39 5.11 -4.68
CA LYS A 175 19.06 4.14 -3.80
C LYS A 175 19.86 4.84 -2.69
N ILE A 176 20.65 5.86 -3.01
CA ILE A 176 21.45 6.59 -2.02
C ILE A 176 20.55 7.28 -1.00
N GLU A 177 19.54 8.01 -1.44
CA GLU A 177 18.65 8.71 -0.51
C GLU A 177 17.89 7.72 0.40
N PHE A 178 17.44 6.60 -0.14
CA PHE A 178 16.82 5.54 0.65
C PHE A 178 17.78 4.98 1.71
N LEU A 179 19.04 4.69 1.34
CA LEU A 179 20.04 4.17 2.29
C LEU A 179 20.38 5.18 3.38
N LYS A 180 20.54 6.46 3.04
CA LYS A 180 20.74 7.54 4.03
C LYS A 180 19.58 7.59 5.04
N ARG A 181 18.34 7.57 4.57
CA ARG A 181 17.14 7.57 5.40
C ARG A 181 17.09 6.35 6.32
N LYS A 182 17.33 5.18 5.75
CA LYS A 182 17.37 3.92 6.52
C LYS A 182 18.40 3.98 7.65
N LEU A 183 19.60 4.46 7.36
CA LEU A 183 20.66 4.61 8.35
C LEU A 183 20.28 5.61 9.45
N GLN A 184 19.81 6.79 9.10
CA GLN A 184 19.36 7.83 10.03
C GLN A 184 18.29 7.32 11.00
N VAL A 185 17.27 6.61 10.49
CA VAL A 185 16.19 6.06 11.32
C VAL A 185 16.71 4.99 12.26
N LYS A 186 17.58 4.08 11.80
CA LYS A 186 18.16 3.04 12.64
C LYS A 186 19.03 3.62 13.75
N ILE A 187 19.92 4.56 13.43
CA ILE A 187 20.76 5.24 14.44
C ILE A 187 19.88 5.91 15.51
N LYS A 188 18.88 6.70 15.08
CA LYS A 188 17.98 7.38 16.02
C LYS A 188 17.25 6.41 16.97
N GLN A 189 16.84 5.24 16.48
CA GLN A 189 16.16 4.25 17.33
C GLN A 189 17.13 3.56 18.29
N THR A 190 18.36 3.23 17.84
CA THR A 190 19.40 2.66 18.71
C THR A 190 19.76 3.63 19.84
N THR A 191 20.00 4.91 19.52
CA THR A 191 20.30 5.94 20.53
C THR A 191 19.18 6.06 21.57
N LYS A 192 17.91 6.10 21.13
CA LYS A 192 16.76 6.13 22.06
C LYS A 192 16.67 4.90 22.95
N SER A 193 16.99 3.73 22.41
CA SER A 193 17.00 2.47 23.20
C SER A 193 18.08 2.46 24.26
N ILE A 194 19.27 3.00 23.96
CA ILE A 194 20.38 3.10 24.92
C ILE A 194 20.01 4.06 26.05
N LEU A 195 19.52 5.25 25.73
CA LEU A 195 19.14 6.26 26.73
C LEU A 195 18.04 5.77 27.68
N ARG A 196 17.06 4.99 27.17
CA ARG A 196 16.00 4.40 28.01
C ARG A 196 16.45 3.29 28.95
N LYS A 197 17.60 2.69 28.70
CA LYS A 197 18.16 1.66 29.58
C LYS A 197 19.06 2.25 30.70
N GLN A 198 19.41 3.53 30.57
CA GLN A 198 20.23 4.27 31.51
C GLN A 198 19.41 5.15 32.49
N SER A 199 18.13 5.30 32.22
CA SER A 199 17.11 5.94 33.06
C SER A 199 16.27 4.89 33.79
#